data_2ed7b19c5c2d023637499ca74c71b439
#
_entry.id   2ed7b19c5c2d023637499ca74c71b439
#
_cell.length_a   1.000
_cell.length_b   1.000
_cell.length_c   1.000
_cell.angle_alpha   90.00
_cell.angle_beta   90.00
_cell.angle_gamma   90.00
#
_symmetry.space_group_name_H-M   'P 1'
#
loop_
_entity.id
_entity.type
_entity.pdbx_description
1 polymer ?
#
loop_
_entity_poly.entity_id
_entity_poly.type
_entity_poly.pdbx_seq_one_letter_code
_entity_poly.pdbx_strand_id
1 'polypeptide(L)'
;MKKLILFFSISGLLVIGIISYVVYWAFYDMERLPTGEFFTEETSPDGKYTIKAYVTNGGATTSYTVRGELVFNEQNNRTKNIYWNDGEDTVNISWSDNDTVIINGHTLDVPNEKFDFRHQE
;
A
#
# COMPACT_ATOMS: atom_id res chain seq x y z
N MET A 1 -37.67 -29.59 -8.07
CA MET A 1 -37.45 -28.76 -6.88
C MET A 1 -36.04 -28.84 -6.35
N LYS A 2 -35.42 -30.03 -6.27
CA LYS A 2 -34.05 -30.14 -5.77
C LYS A 2 -33.04 -29.38 -6.64
N LYS A 3 -33.20 -29.40 -7.96
CA LYS A 3 -32.32 -28.64 -8.86
C LYS A 3 -32.42 -27.14 -8.68
N LEU A 4 -33.60 -26.65 -8.36
CA LEU A 4 -33.83 -25.21 -8.14
C LEU A 4 -33.15 -24.75 -6.83
N ILE A 5 -33.26 -25.52 -5.77
CA ILE A 5 -32.63 -25.24 -4.49
C ILE A 5 -31.10 -25.22 -4.64
N LEU A 6 -30.56 -26.21 -5.37
CA LEU A 6 -29.13 -26.29 -5.63
C LEU A 6 -28.63 -25.04 -6.42
N PHE A 7 -29.39 -24.66 -7.42
CA PHE A 7 -29.07 -23.48 -8.24
C PHE A 7 -29.03 -22.21 -7.38
N PHE A 8 -30.02 -21.98 -6.51
CA PHE A 8 -30.04 -20.81 -5.63
C PHE A 8 -28.90 -20.85 -4.62
N SER A 9 -28.52 -22.00 -4.10
CA SER A 9 -27.38 -22.14 -3.19
C SER A 9 -26.06 -21.77 -3.86
N ILE A 10 -25.83 -22.24 -5.08
CA ILE A 10 -24.62 -21.92 -5.84
C ILE A 10 -24.57 -20.44 -6.18
N SER A 11 -25.69 -19.86 -6.64
CA SER A 11 -25.78 -18.43 -6.94
C SER A 11 -25.50 -17.57 -5.73
N GLY A 12 -26.02 -17.93 -4.55
CA GLY A 12 -25.75 -17.22 -3.31
C GLY A 12 -24.29 -17.24 -2.92
N LEU A 13 -23.61 -18.36 -3.05
CA LEU A 13 -22.19 -18.50 -2.76
C LEU A 13 -21.34 -17.65 -3.72
N LEU A 14 -21.69 -17.62 -5.00
CA LEU A 14 -21.00 -16.78 -5.99
C LEU A 14 -21.14 -15.29 -5.67
N VAL A 15 -22.32 -14.85 -5.30
CA VAL A 15 -22.56 -13.45 -4.94
C VAL A 15 -21.76 -13.04 -3.72
N ILE A 16 -21.73 -13.88 -2.68
CA ILE A 16 -20.96 -13.63 -1.46
C ILE A 16 -19.46 -13.54 -1.82
N GLY A 17 -18.96 -14.44 -2.65
CA GLY A 17 -17.56 -14.42 -3.08
C GLY A 17 -17.18 -13.16 -3.84
N ILE A 18 -18.04 -12.71 -4.75
CA ILE A 18 -17.81 -11.47 -5.52
C ILE A 18 -17.81 -10.26 -4.60
N ILE A 19 -18.78 -10.16 -3.69
CA ILE A 19 -18.87 -9.04 -2.75
C ILE A 19 -17.63 -9.02 -1.84
N SER A 20 -17.20 -10.16 -1.32
CA SER A 20 -16.01 -10.26 -0.48
C SER A 20 -14.75 -9.80 -1.23
N TYR A 21 -14.60 -10.21 -2.49
CA TYR A 21 -13.47 -9.81 -3.32
C TYR A 21 -13.46 -8.30 -3.57
N VAL A 22 -14.61 -7.72 -3.90
CA VAL A 22 -14.72 -6.28 -4.16
C VAL A 22 -14.41 -5.47 -2.91
N VAL A 23 -14.91 -5.89 -1.75
CA VAL A 23 -14.63 -5.23 -0.46
C VAL A 23 -13.13 -5.29 -0.16
N TYR A 24 -12.52 -6.45 -0.30
CA TYR A 24 -11.07 -6.59 -0.10
C TYR A 24 -10.29 -5.65 -1.02
N TRP A 25 -10.61 -5.67 -2.31
CA TRP A 25 -9.93 -4.86 -3.32
C TRP A 25 -10.08 -3.36 -3.02
N ALA A 26 -11.26 -2.91 -2.60
CA ALA A 26 -11.53 -1.49 -2.35
C ALA A 26 -10.86 -0.96 -1.08
N PHE A 27 -10.73 -1.79 -0.02
CA PHE A 27 -10.30 -1.33 1.29
C PHE A 27 -8.92 -1.83 1.72
N TYR A 28 -8.40 -2.88 1.11
CA TYR A 28 -7.17 -3.52 1.56
C TYR A 28 -6.06 -3.52 0.51
N ASP A 29 -6.37 -3.17 -0.74
CA ASP A 29 -5.38 -3.20 -1.81
C ASP A 29 -4.46 -1.98 -1.74
N MET A 30 -3.18 -2.21 -1.50
CA MET A 30 -2.16 -1.15 -1.43
C MET A 30 -1.97 -0.44 -2.77
N GLU A 31 -2.31 -1.09 -3.89
CA GLU A 31 -2.16 -0.49 -5.21
C GLU A 31 -3.22 0.55 -5.54
N ARG A 32 -4.25 0.67 -4.71
CA ARG A 32 -5.35 1.62 -4.91
C ARG A 32 -5.30 2.83 -4.00
N LEU A 33 -4.14 3.14 -3.45
CA LEU A 33 -3.99 4.31 -2.59
C LEU A 33 -4.02 5.60 -3.40
N PRO A 34 -4.46 6.72 -2.80
CA PRO A 34 -4.37 8.02 -3.47
C PRO A 34 -2.95 8.35 -3.88
N THR A 35 -2.79 9.00 -5.03
CA THR A 35 -1.47 9.32 -5.57
C THR A 35 -0.70 10.31 -4.68
N GLY A 36 -1.38 11.40 -4.23
CA GLY A 36 -0.74 12.43 -3.44
C GLY A 36 0.21 13.31 -4.23
N GLU A 37 0.90 14.20 -3.53
CA GLU A 37 1.92 15.07 -4.10
C GLU A 37 3.30 14.55 -3.74
N PHE A 38 4.22 14.56 -4.71
CA PHE A 38 5.60 14.12 -4.49
C PHE A 38 6.26 14.99 -3.42
N PHE A 39 6.89 14.36 -2.43
CA PHE A 39 7.56 15.04 -1.34
C PHE A 39 9.08 14.85 -1.40
N THR A 40 9.55 13.61 -1.40
CA THR A 40 10.99 13.31 -1.44
C THR A 40 11.22 11.87 -1.92
N GLU A 41 12.49 11.56 -2.24
CA GLU A 41 12.88 10.19 -2.56
C GLU A 41 14.29 9.91 -2.07
N GLU A 42 14.57 8.64 -1.78
CA GLU A 42 15.90 8.17 -1.40
C GLU A 42 16.17 6.81 -2.05
N THR A 43 17.36 6.66 -2.58
CA THR A 43 17.79 5.42 -3.25
C THR A 43 18.68 4.62 -2.31
N SER A 44 18.52 3.28 -2.34
CA SER A 44 19.34 2.38 -1.54
C SER A 44 20.82 2.48 -1.90
N PRO A 45 21.74 2.11 -0.98
CA PRO A 45 23.18 2.24 -1.23
C PRO A 45 23.67 1.51 -2.49
N ASP A 46 23.05 0.37 -2.83
CA ASP A 46 23.43 -0.40 -4.02
C ASP A 46 22.69 0.04 -5.29
N GLY A 47 21.75 0.99 -5.19
CA GLY A 47 21.02 1.53 -6.34
C GLY A 47 19.88 0.65 -6.85
N LYS A 48 19.56 -0.46 -6.19
CA LYS A 48 18.50 -1.37 -6.65
C LYS A 48 17.10 -0.85 -6.39
N TYR A 49 16.91 -0.11 -5.32
CA TYR A 49 15.61 0.37 -4.86
C TYR A 49 15.62 1.86 -4.65
N THR A 50 14.51 2.50 -4.96
CA THR A 50 14.25 3.90 -4.59
C THR A 50 12.91 3.93 -3.85
N ILE A 51 12.85 4.66 -2.73
CA ILE A 51 11.58 4.96 -2.07
C ILE A 51 11.18 6.37 -2.47
N LYS A 52 10.00 6.49 -3.10
CA LYS A 52 9.38 7.78 -3.41
C LYS A 52 8.25 8.03 -2.44
N ALA A 53 8.26 9.17 -1.79
CA ALA A 53 7.26 9.51 -0.80
C ALA A 53 6.32 10.58 -1.34
N TYR A 54 5.04 10.38 -1.11
CA TYR A 54 3.97 11.28 -1.53
C TYR A 54 3.10 11.63 -0.34
N VAL A 55 2.70 12.88 -0.25
CA VAL A 55 1.82 13.36 0.82
C VAL A 55 0.46 13.71 0.23
N THR A 56 -0.60 13.14 0.81
CA THR A 56 -1.97 13.42 0.42
C THR A 56 -2.61 14.30 1.47
N ASN A 57 -3.15 15.46 1.03
CA ASN A 57 -3.93 16.33 1.89
C ASN A 57 -5.40 15.90 1.80
N GLY A 58 -5.94 15.39 2.89
CA GLY A 58 -7.33 14.89 2.93
C GLY A 58 -8.39 15.97 3.10
N GLY A 59 -8.01 17.25 3.09
CA GLY A 59 -8.94 18.37 3.26
C GLY A 59 -9.07 18.83 4.71
N ALA A 60 -10.05 19.68 4.99
CA ALA A 60 -10.19 20.37 6.27
C ALA A 60 -10.57 19.44 7.44
N THR A 61 -11.15 18.27 7.14
CA THR A 61 -11.67 17.34 8.14
C THR A 61 -10.83 16.09 8.33
N THR A 62 -9.76 15.92 7.52
CA THR A 62 -8.91 14.73 7.57
C THR A 62 -7.45 15.13 7.71
N SER A 63 -6.65 14.23 8.30
CA SER A 63 -5.22 14.42 8.46
C SER A 63 -4.49 14.23 7.13
N TYR A 64 -3.26 14.74 7.06
CA TYR A 64 -2.36 14.39 5.98
C TYR A 64 -2.02 12.89 6.05
N THR A 65 -1.77 12.29 4.88
CA THR A 65 -1.40 10.88 4.79
C THR A 65 -0.17 10.74 3.91
N VAL A 66 0.76 9.87 4.32
CA VAL A 66 2.01 9.61 3.60
C VAL A 66 1.93 8.26 2.91
N ARG A 67 2.26 8.24 1.60
CA ARG A 67 2.40 7.03 0.80
C ARG A 67 3.85 6.85 0.40
N GLY A 68 4.42 5.70 0.71
CA GLY A 68 5.77 5.31 0.28
C GLY A 68 5.68 4.29 -0.84
N GLU A 69 6.29 4.62 -1.99
CA GLU A 69 6.32 3.77 -3.16
C GLU A 69 7.73 3.22 -3.36
N LEU A 70 7.85 1.90 -3.43
CA LEU A 70 9.11 1.23 -3.72
C LEU A 70 9.27 1.08 -5.23
N VAL A 71 10.38 1.58 -5.78
CA VAL A 71 10.70 1.46 -7.19
C VAL A 71 11.81 0.42 -7.35
N PHE A 72 11.58 -0.56 -8.22
CA PHE A 72 12.57 -1.60 -8.55
C PHE A 72 13.40 -1.12 -9.72
N ASN A 73 14.53 -0.48 -9.44
CA ASN A 73 15.34 0.21 -10.47
C ASN A 73 15.92 -0.76 -11.51
N GLU A 74 16.17 -2.01 -11.14
CA GLU A 74 16.72 -3.02 -12.04
C GLU A 74 15.64 -3.87 -12.74
N GLN A 75 14.35 -3.58 -12.50
CA GLN A 75 13.23 -4.34 -13.06
C GLN A 75 12.27 -3.42 -13.82
N ASN A 76 12.80 -2.65 -14.77
CA ASN A 76 12.03 -1.73 -15.61
C ASN A 76 11.25 -0.67 -14.81
N ASN A 77 11.81 -0.23 -13.67
CA ASN A 77 11.18 0.75 -12.79
C ASN A 77 9.77 0.33 -12.32
N ARG A 78 9.58 -0.95 -12.11
CA ARG A 78 8.37 -1.49 -11.52
C ARG A 78 8.16 -0.88 -10.14
N THR A 79 6.91 -0.63 -9.75
CA THR A 79 6.58 0.04 -8.49
C THR A 79 5.65 -0.79 -7.63
N LYS A 80 5.73 -0.55 -6.31
CA LYS A 80 4.89 -1.21 -5.32
C LYS A 80 4.71 -0.28 -4.13
N ASN A 81 3.47 -0.05 -3.69
CA ASN A 81 3.23 0.72 -2.48
C ASN A 81 3.58 -0.13 -1.25
N ILE A 82 4.46 0.40 -0.39
CA ILE A 82 4.91 -0.33 0.81
C ILE A 82 4.66 0.43 2.11
N TYR A 83 4.27 1.71 2.05
CA TYR A 83 4.05 2.52 3.24
C TYR A 83 2.79 3.37 3.05
N TRP A 84 1.92 3.32 4.06
CA TRP A 84 0.70 4.13 4.09
C TRP A 84 0.40 4.47 5.55
N ASN A 85 0.54 5.74 5.93
CA ASN A 85 0.30 6.16 7.30
C ASN A 85 -0.42 7.50 7.35
N ASP A 86 -1.33 7.60 8.32
CA ASP A 86 -2.14 8.79 8.56
C ASP A 86 -1.50 9.66 9.64
N GLY A 87 -1.84 10.95 9.62
CA GLY A 87 -1.37 11.89 10.65
C GLY A 87 0.05 12.39 10.44
N GLU A 88 0.63 12.16 9.26
CA GLU A 88 1.97 12.62 8.91
C GLU A 88 1.91 13.60 7.74
N ASP A 89 2.61 14.71 7.85
CA ASP A 89 2.69 15.72 6.79
C ASP A 89 4.12 15.91 6.27
N THR A 90 5.09 15.20 6.85
CA THR A 90 6.48 15.21 6.42
C THR A 90 6.99 13.78 6.33
N VAL A 91 8.04 13.59 5.52
CA VAL A 91 8.60 12.25 5.33
C VAL A 91 10.12 12.32 5.53
N ASN A 92 10.62 11.41 6.35
CA ASN A 92 12.04 11.21 6.56
C ASN A 92 12.37 9.77 6.19
N ILE A 93 13.22 9.59 5.17
CA ILE A 93 13.58 8.27 4.65
C ILE A 93 15.08 8.09 4.83
N SER A 94 15.48 6.96 5.43
CA SER A 94 16.87 6.58 5.50
C SER A 94 17.03 5.08 5.24
N TRP A 95 18.16 4.72 4.62
CA TRP A 95 18.51 3.33 4.37
C TRP A 95 19.55 2.89 5.36
N SER A 96 19.27 1.83 6.13
CA SER A 96 20.27 1.27 7.06
C SER A 96 21.21 0.30 6.35
N ASP A 97 20.72 -0.36 5.28
CA ASP A 97 21.51 -1.18 4.37
C ASP A 97 20.80 -1.27 3.02
N ASN A 98 21.19 -2.24 2.16
CA ASN A 98 20.69 -2.32 0.79
C ASN A 98 19.22 -2.71 0.68
N ASP A 99 18.65 -3.34 1.70
CA ASP A 99 17.28 -3.83 1.68
C ASP A 99 16.48 -3.46 2.92
N THR A 100 17.02 -2.61 3.79
CA THR A 100 16.32 -2.14 4.99
C THR A 100 16.19 -0.63 4.95
N VAL A 101 14.94 -0.14 4.91
CA VAL A 101 14.63 1.29 4.86
C VAL A 101 13.85 1.69 6.11
N ILE A 102 14.09 2.91 6.57
CA ILE A 102 13.37 3.50 7.70
C ILE A 102 12.60 4.69 7.17
N ILE A 103 11.27 4.63 7.26
CA ILE A 103 10.37 5.71 6.84
C ILE A 103 9.66 6.24 8.07
N ASN A 104 9.92 7.50 8.44
CA ASN A 104 9.33 8.13 9.62
C ASN A 104 9.45 7.26 10.90
N GLY A 105 10.59 6.59 11.07
CA GLY A 105 10.85 5.73 12.21
C GLY A 105 10.35 4.30 12.09
N HIS A 106 9.66 3.95 10.99
CA HIS A 106 9.18 2.59 10.75
C HIS A 106 10.18 1.84 9.87
N THR A 107 10.77 0.79 10.41
CA THR A 107 11.76 -0.03 9.71
C THR A 107 11.08 -1.09 8.87
N LEU A 108 11.41 -1.15 7.58
CA LEU A 108 10.85 -2.12 6.64
C LEU A 108 11.96 -2.87 5.91
N ASP A 109 11.80 -4.18 5.81
CA ASP A 109 12.64 -5.05 5.00
C ASP A 109 12.03 -5.17 3.61
N VAL A 110 12.66 -4.55 2.61
CA VAL A 110 12.13 -4.53 1.25
C VAL A 110 12.72 -5.69 0.43
N PRO A 111 11.98 -6.22 -0.50
CA PRO A 111 10.65 -5.79 -0.96
C PRO A 111 9.47 -6.48 -0.23
N ASN A 112 9.72 -7.21 0.83
CA ASN A 112 8.75 -8.14 1.41
C ASN A 112 7.82 -7.49 2.44
N GLU A 113 8.31 -6.52 3.22
CA GLU A 113 7.52 -5.89 4.28
C GLU A 113 6.82 -4.64 3.78
N LYS A 114 5.67 -4.33 4.40
CA LYS A 114 4.94 -3.10 4.16
C LYS A 114 4.29 -2.64 5.45
N PHE A 115 4.07 -1.33 5.57
CA PHE A 115 3.37 -0.72 6.68
C PHE A 115 2.09 -0.08 6.17
N ASP A 116 0.95 -0.49 6.73
CA ASP A 116 -0.35 0.09 6.42
C ASP A 116 -1.09 0.31 7.74
N PHE A 117 -1.27 1.58 8.13
CA PHE A 117 -1.89 1.92 9.41
C PHE A 117 -3.31 1.36 9.54
N ARG A 118 -3.98 1.08 8.42
CA ARG A 118 -5.33 0.51 8.44
C ARG A 118 -5.37 -0.92 8.95
N HIS A 119 -4.21 -1.60 8.98
CA HIS A 119 -4.06 -3.00 9.35
C HIS A 119 -3.12 -3.24 10.52
N GLN A 120 -2.70 -2.16 11.18
CA GLN A 120 -1.88 -2.26 12.40
C GLN A 120 -2.78 -2.41 13.61
N GLU A 121 -2.46 -3.35 14.49
CA GLU A 121 -3.19 -3.60 15.72
C GLU A 121 -2.49 -3.00 16.93
#